data_99df35af501871a5c1cbf417d8d3fd29
#
_entry.id   99df35af501871a5c1cbf417d8d3fd29
#
_cell.length_a   1.000
_cell.length_b   1.000
_cell.length_c   1.000
_cell.angle_alpha   90.00
_cell.angle_beta   90.00
_cell.angle_gamma   90.00
#
_symmetry.space_group_name_H-M   'P 1'
#
loop_
_entity.id
_entity.type
_entity.pdbx_description
1 polymer ?
#
loop_
_entity_poly.entity_id
_entity_poly.type
_entity_poly.pdbx_seq_one_letter_code
_entity_poly.pdbx_strand_id
1 'polypeptide(L)' 'MERPIEAGNSATCSHCGTTVKFIARQQGRQVIANVYEDGTWKRVEHFHAACYAEAGEPYGVVAG' A
#
# COMPACT_ATOMS: atom_id res chain seq x y z
N MET A 1 -3.13 1.57 6.40
CA MET A 1 -4.54 1.84 6.02
C MET A 1 -4.82 1.19 4.69
N GLU A 2 -5.89 0.46 4.59
CA GLU A 2 -6.31 -0.14 3.33
C GLU A 2 -7.33 0.75 2.63
N ARG A 3 -7.13 0.99 1.32
CA ARG A 3 -8.03 1.82 0.52
C ARG A 3 -8.24 1.21 -0.86
N PRO A 4 -9.35 1.51 -1.52
CA PRO A 4 -9.49 1.14 -2.93
C PRO A 4 -8.47 1.90 -3.78
N ILE A 5 -8.01 1.27 -4.85
CA ILE A 5 -7.10 1.92 -5.79
C ILE A 5 -7.93 2.85 -6.68
N GLU A 6 -7.54 4.11 -6.76
CA GLU A 6 -8.24 5.12 -7.54
C GLU A 6 -7.59 5.31 -8.91
N ALA A 7 -8.38 5.77 -9.86
CA ALA A 7 -7.87 6.15 -11.18
C ALA A 7 -6.83 7.26 -11.02
N GLY A 8 -5.73 7.15 -11.77
CA GLY A 8 -4.64 8.10 -11.70
C GLY A 8 -3.60 7.81 -10.63
N ASN A 9 -3.77 6.76 -9.83
CA ASN A 9 -2.77 6.37 -8.85
C ASN A 9 -1.51 5.89 -9.57
N SER A 10 -0.36 6.45 -9.19
CA SER A 10 0.94 6.11 -9.79
C SER A 10 1.96 5.64 -8.76
N ALA A 11 1.52 5.32 -7.56
CA ALA A 11 2.41 4.84 -6.51
C ALA A 11 3.01 3.49 -6.87
N THR A 12 4.22 3.22 -6.40
CA THR A 12 4.90 1.95 -6.61
C THR A 12 4.76 1.06 -5.39
N CYS A 13 4.41 -0.20 -5.59
CA CYS A 13 4.33 -1.17 -4.51
C CYS A 13 5.72 -1.43 -3.94
N SER A 14 5.88 -1.28 -2.64
CA SER A 14 7.17 -1.47 -1.98
C SER A 14 7.59 -2.94 -1.90
N HIS A 15 6.67 -3.88 -2.12
CA HIS A 15 6.95 -5.30 -2.07
C HIS A 15 7.39 -5.84 -3.44
N CYS A 16 6.57 -5.64 -4.47
CA CYS A 16 6.83 -6.23 -5.79
C CYS A 16 7.49 -5.27 -6.78
N GLY A 17 7.55 -3.98 -6.47
CA GLY A 17 8.21 -2.98 -7.32
C GLY A 17 7.40 -2.55 -8.52
N THR A 18 6.18 -3.04 -8.70
CA THR A 18 5.31 -2.62 -9.80
C THR A 18 4.34 -1.54 -9.35
N THR A 19 3.80 -0.80 -10.33
CA THR A 19 2.86 0.27 -10.04
C THR A 19 1.55 -0.28 -9.46
N VAL A 20 1.05 0.39 -8.42
CA VAL A 20 -0.28 0.12 -7.87
C VAL A 20 -1.29 0.79 -8.80
N LYS A 21 -1.86 0.02 -9.73
CA LYS A 21 -2.71 0.55 -10.79
C LYS A 21 -4.19 0.39 -10.51
N PHE A 22 -4.95 1.39 -10.91
CA PHE A 22 -6.40 1.24 -11.03
C PHE A 22 -6.72 0.41 -12.28
N ILE A 23 -7.53 -0.63 -12.10
CA ILE A 23 -8.01 -1.48 -13.18
C ILE A 23 -9.54 -1.43 -13.15
N ALA A 24 -10.15 -0.91 -14.22
CA ALA A 24 -11.59 -0.67 -14.27
C ALA A 24 -12.44 -1.93 -14.11
N ARG A 25 -11.88 -3.10 -14.45
CA ARG A 25 -12.60 -4.38 -14.37
C ARG A 25 -12.44 -5.10 -13.04
N GLN A 26 -11.58 -4.60 -12.17
CA GLN A 26 -11.28 -5.23 -10.89
C GLN A 26 -11.29 -4.17 -9.80
N GLN A 27 -11.91 -4.48 -8.69
CA GLN A 27 -11.81 -3.62 -7.51
C GLN A 27 -10.49 -3.95 -6.81
N GLY A 28 -9.41 -3.30 -7.24
CA GLY A 28 -8.13 -3.43 -6.59
C GLY A 28 -8.11 -2.67 -5.28
N ARG A 29 -7.38 -3.18 -4.31
CA ARG A 29 -7.17 -2.51 -3.03
C ARG A 29 -5.69 -2.34 -2.78
N GLN A 30 -5.35 -1.28 -2.07
CA GLN A 30 -3.98 -0.96 -1.70
C GLN A 30 -3.87 -0.76 -0.20
N VAL A 31 -2.69 -0.99 0.32
CA VAL A 31 -2.35 -0.66 1.70
C VAL A 31 -1.39 0.53 1.68
N ILE A 32 -1.73 1.56 2.45
CA ILE A 32 -0.89 2.74 2.59
C ILE A 32 -0.36 2.77 4.02
N ALA A 33 0.95 2.71 4.16
CA ALA A 33 1.61 2.69 5.45
C ALA A 33 2.37 3.98 5.69
N ASN A 34 2.13 4.61 6.83
CA ASN A 34 2.92 5.76 7.27
C ASN A 34 4.12 5.25 8.06
N VAL A 35 5.31 5.60 7.64
CA VAL A 35 6.56 5.15 8.27
C VAL A 35 7.08 6.25 9.19
N TYR A 36 7.32 5.89 10.45
CA TYR A 36 7.87 6.79 11.46
C TYR A 36 9.23 6.29 11.92
N GLU A 37 10.13 7.22 12.19
CA GLU A 37 11.41 6.94 12.81
C GLU A 37 11.62 7.93 13.95
N ASP A 38 11.95 7.43 15.13
CA ASP A 38 12.15 8.25 16.34
C ASP A 38 10.96 9.17 16.63
N GLY A 39 9.73 8.67 16.39
CA GLY A 39 8.52 9.44 16.59
C GLY A 39 8.23 10.48 15.51
N THR A 40 9.06 10.57 14.49
CA THR A 40 8.92 11.54 13.40
C THR A 40 8.48 10.84 12.13
N TRP A 41 7.46 11.39 11.46
CA TRP A 41 7.01 10.87 10.17
C TRP A 41 8.11 11.06 9.14
N LYS A 42 8.38 10.00 8.37
CA LYS A 42 9.42 10.01 7.33
C LYS A 42 8.85 9.90 5.93
N ARG A 43 7.97 8.93 5.71
CA ARG A 43 7.45 8.67 4.38
C ARG A 43 6.19 7.85 4.41
N VAL A 44 5.58 7.74 3.26
CA VAL A 44 4.45 6.84 3.02
C VAL A 44 4.92 5.73 2.10
N GLU A 45 4.56 4.48 2.39
CA GLU A 45 4.81 3.35 1.51
C GLU A 45 3.50 2.74 1.05
N HIS A 46 3.46 2.33 -0.20
CA HIS A 46 2.26 1.76 -0.83
C HIS A 46 2.49 0.29 -1.15
N PHE A 47 1.44 -0.51 -1.00
CA PHE A 47 1.47 -1.93 -1.30
C PHE A 47 0.18 -2.32 -2.01
N HIS A 48 0.25 -3.30 -2.93
CA HIS A 48 -0.95 -4.02 -3.28
C HIS A 48 -1.42 -4.76 -2.02
N ALA A 49 -2.73 -4.90 -1.79
CA ALA A 49 -3.22 -5.54 -0.58
C ALA A 49 -2.68 -6.98 -0.43
N ALA A 50 -2.66 -7.75 -1.53
CA ALA A 50 -2.11 -9.09 -1.52
C ALA A 50 -0.60 -9.09 -1.24
N CYS A 51 0.14 -8.12 -1.78
CA CYS A 51 1.57 -8.01 -1.54
C CYS A 51 1.89 -7.67 -0.09
N TYR A 52 1.05 -6.86 0.54
CA TYR A 52 1.24 -6.53 1.94
C TYR A 52 1.11 -7.79 2.82
N ALA A 53 0.12 -8.63 2.53
CA ALA A 53 -0.05 -9.90 3.24
C ALA A 53 1.12 -10.84 2.98
N GLU A 54 1.59 -10.94 1.73
CA GLU A 54 2.74 -11.76 1.38
C GLU A 54 4.02 -11.30 2.05
N ALA A 55 4.18 -10.00 2.24
CA ALA A 55 5.34 -9.43 2.93
C ALA A 55 5.31 -9.68 4.45
N GLY A 56 4.24 -10.27 4.97
CA GLY A 56 4.09 -10.55 6.39
C GLY A 56 3.62 -9.35 7.20
N GLU A 57 2.93 -8.42 6.59
CA GLU A 57 2.40 -7.22 7.25
C GLU A 57 3.50 -6.45 7.98
N PRO A 58 4.52 -5.96 7.25
CA PRO A 58 5.72 -5.41 7.86
C PRO A 58 5.48 -4.21 8.79
N TYR A 59 4.37 -3.52 8.63
CA TYR A 59 4.02 -2.38 9.47
C TYR A 59 2.81 -2.67 10.35
N GLY A 60 2.51 -3.95 10.56
CA GLY A 60 1.44 -4.37 11.44
C GLY A 60 0.12 -4.64 10.72
N VAL A 61 -0.89 -4.99 11.50
CA VAL A 61 -2.21 -5.31 10.99
C VAL A 61 -2.86 -4.05 10.40
N VAL A 62 -3.50 -4.21 9.25
CA VAL A 62 -4.19 -3.10 8.60
C VAL A 62 -5.41 -2.69 9.42
N ALA A 63 -5.49 -1.42 9.77
CA ALA A 63 -6.62 -0.84 10.51
C ALA A 63 -7.55 -0.14 9.52
N GLY A 64 -8.70 -0.70 9.36
CA GLY A 64 -9.75 -0.11 8.56
C GLY A 64 -9.72 -0.40 7.11
#